data_19bf46f4b0dc6bad5b9066cbbedf28c3
#
_entry.id   19bf46f4b0dc6bad5b9066cbbedf28c3
#
_cell.length_a   1.000
_cell.length_b   1.000
_cell.length_c   1.000
_cell.angle_alpha   90.00
_cell.angle_beta   90.00
_cell.angle_gamma   90.00
#
_symmetry.space_group_name_H-M   'P 1'
#
loop_
_entity.id
_entity.type
_entity.pdbx_description
1 polymer ?
#
loop_
_entity_poly.entity_id
_entity_poly.type
_entity_poly.pdbx_seq_one_letter_code
_entity_poly.pdbx_strand_id
1 'polypeptide(L)'
;MYLWDANILRAFGQGHATLRLYLLRVPWAEIALPSVVVAEVLRGRCESALKATPAEAPLAHQRLLDTQQMLAQFHIVVFDVACATVMARLRQQHRRRKRYADLMIAAMVLAGQHILVTRNRTDCVDVLPATQLANWIDDPPDAS
;
A
#
# COMPACT_ATOMS: atom_id res chain seq x y z
N MET A 1 -8.26 -10.26 0.69
CA MET A 1 -6.78 -10.23 0.67
C MET A 1 -6.29 -9.16 1.63
N TYR A 2 -5.04 -9.25 2.02
CA TYR A 2 -4.34 -8.19 2.76
C TYR A 2 -3.70 -7.23 1.76
N LEU A 3 -4.18 -6.00 1.73
CA LEU A 3 -3.62 -4.95 0.88
C LEU A 3 -2.61 -4.12 1.69
N TRP A 4 -1.41 -3.97 1.16
CA TRP A 4 -0.36 -3.18 1.80
C TRP A 4 -0.34 -1.75 1.30
N ASP A 5 -0.24 -0.78 2.21
CA ASP A 5 0.06 0.60 1.82
C ASP A 5 1.55 0.78 1.50
N ALA A 6 1.93 1.98 1.05
CA ALA A 6 3.31 2.26 0.64
C ALA A 6 4.31 2.12 1.81
N ASN A 7 3.89 2.43 3.05
CA ASN A 7 4.76 2.33 4.22
C ASN A 7 5.07 0.88 4.58
N ILE A 8 4.09 -0.02 4.46
CA ILE A 8 4.30 -1.46 4.68
C ILE A 8 5.22 -2.02 3.60
N LEU A 9 5.04 -1.64 2.35
CA LEU A 9 5.92 -2.04 1.26
C LEU A 9 7.36 -1.59 1.51
N ARG A 10 7.56 -0.37 2.01
CA ARG A 10 8.89 0.14 2.40
C ARG A 10 9.49 -0.69 3.53
N ALA A 11 8.71 -1.00 4.56
CA ALA A 11 9.14 -1.85 5.67
C ALA A 11 9.55 -3.25 5.20
N PHE A 12 8.85 -3.81 4.23
CA PHE A 12 9.20 -5.07 3.59
C PHE A 12 10.58 -4.98 2.92
N GLY A 13 10.82 -3.94 2.14
CA GLY A 13 12.12 -3.72 1.51
C GLY A 13 13.27 -3.53 2.50
N GLN A 14 12.99 -3.02 3.70
CA GLN A 14 13.95 -2.84 4.79
C GLN A 14 14.13 -4.08 5.68
N GLY A 15 13.35 -5.13 5.45
CA GLY A 15 13.41 -6.37 6.23
C GLY A 15 12.91 -6.23 7.67
N HIS A 16 11.86 -5.46 7.89
CA HIS A 16 11.30 -5.20 9.23
C HIS A 16 10.93 -6.49 9.97
N ALA A 17 11.41 -6.63 11.22
CA ALA A 17 11.34 -7.88 11.97
C ALA A 17 9.89 -8.33 12.25
N THR A 18 9.02 -7.43 12.71
CA THR A 18 7.62 -7.77 13.02
C THR A 18 6.86 -8.17 11.75
N LEU A 19 7.09 -7.47 10.65
CA LEU A 19 6.49 -7.81 9.35
C LEU A 19 6.89 -9.23 8.91
N ARG A 20 8.14 -9.61 9.10
CA ARG A 20 8.62 -10.96 8.79
C ARG A 20 7.87 -12.05 9.57
N LEU A 21 7.52 -11.79 10.82
CA LEU A 21 6.74 -12.73 11.62
C LEU A 21 5.36 -13.01 11.00
N TYR A 22 4.72 -11.97 10.46
CA TYR A 22 3.46 -12.14 9.73
C TYR A 22 3.64 -12.95 8.45
N LEU A 23 4.74 -12.74 7.72
CA LEU A 23 5.03 -13.47 6.49
C LEU A 23 5.29 -14.97 6.71
N LEU A 24 5.61 -15.39 7.93
CA LEU A 24 5.68 -16.80 8.29
C LEU A 24 4.31 -17.44 8.49
N ARG A 25 3.26 -16.65 8.66
CA ARG A 25 1.90 -17.11 9.01
C ARG A 25 0.87 -16.87 7.92
N VAL A 26 1.00 -15.76 7.20
CA VAL A 26 0.06 -15.39 6.15
C VAL A 26 0.62 -15.84 4.81
N PRO A 27 -0.11 -16.67 4.06
CA PRO A 27 0.32 -17.11 2.73
C PRO A 27 0.56 -15.91 1.80
N TRP A 28 1.65 -15.96 1.03
CA TRP A 28 1.98 -14.91 0.06
C TRP A 28 0.84 -14.63 -0.92
N ALA A 29 0.08 -15.66 -1.30
CA ALA A 29 -1.06 -15.55 -2.19
C ALA A 29 -2.22 -14.70 -1.62
N GLU A 30 -2.24 -14.46 -0.31
CA GLU A 30 -3.25 -13.61 0.33
C GLU A 30 -2.82 -12.15 0.47
N ILE A 31 -1.62 -11.81 0.04
CA ILE A 31 -1.04 -10.47 0.11
C ILE A 31 -1.07 -9.85 -1.28
N ALA A 32 -1.47 -8.58 -1.37
CA ALA A 32 -1.53 -7.85 -2.62
C ALA A 32 -1.20 -6.37 -2.42
N LEU A 33 -0.87 -5.70 -3.52
CA LEU A 33 -0.71 -4.25 -3.55
C LEU A 33 -1.88 -3.63 -4.30
N PRO A 34 -2.48 -2.56 -3.78
CA PRO A 34 -3.40 -1.75 -4.58
C PRO A 34 -2.67 -1.11 -5.77
N SER A 35 -3.31 -1.06 -6.92
CA SER A 35 -2.74 -0.37 -8.10
C SER A 35 -2.39 1.10 -7.80
N VAL A 36 -3.09 1.74 -6.89
CA VAL A 36 -2.79 3.11 -6.41
C VAL A 36 -1.40 3.18 -5.76
N VAL A 37 -1.07 2.21 -4.92
CA VAL A 37 0.24 2.13 -4.27
C VAL A 37 1.35 1.92 -5.29
N VAL A 38 1.11 1.05 -6.27
CA VAL A 38 2.05 0.83 -7.39
C VAL A 38 2.32 2.15 -8.13
N ALA A 39 1.26 2.89 -8.45
CA ALA A 39 1.37 4.17 -9.14
C ALA A 39 2.17 5.21 -8.32
N GLU A 40 1.91 5.32 -7.03
CA GLU A 40 2.63 6.25 -6.15
C GLU A 40 4.11 5.91 -6.03
N VAL A 41 4.43 4.65 -5.81
CA VAL A 41 5.82 4.19 -5.65
C VAL A 41 6.61 4.40 -6.93
N LEU A 42 6.04 4.02 -8.09
CA LEU A 42 6.68 4.21 -9.39
C LEU A 42 6.84 5.69 -9.73
N ARG A 43 5.84 6.52 -9.42
CA ARG A 43 5.95 7.97 -9.62
C ARG A 43 7.14 8.53 -8.86
N GLY A 44 7.29 8.19 -7.58
CA GLY A 44 8.42 8.66 -6.78
C GLY A 44 9.77 8.24 -7.34
N ARG A 45 9.88 6.99 -7.79
CA ARG A 45 11.12 6.48 -8.41
C ARG A 45 11.41 7.12 -9.75
N CYS A 46 10.38 7.33 -10.57
CA CYS A 46 10.51 8.02 -11.85
C CYS A 46 10.95 9.48 -11.67
N GLU A 47 10.32 10.20 -10.76
CA GLU A 47 10.70 11.58 -10.45
C GLU A 47 12.16 11.68 -9.99
N SER A 48 12.59 10.80 -9.08
CA SER A 48 13.97 10.76 -8.61
C SER A 48 14.95 10.51 -9.75
N ALA A 49 14.64 9.57 -10.64
CA ALA A 49 15.50 9.23 -11.76
C ALA A 49 15.62 10.38 -12.78
N LEU A 50 14.51 11.07 -13.07
CA LEU A 50 14.45 12.14 -14.06
C LEU A 50 15.03 13.47 -13.55
N LYS A 51 15.09 13.67 -12.23
CA LYS A 51 15.60 14.89 -11.60
C LYS A 51 16.99 14.72 -11.00
N ALA A 52 17.57 13.53 -11.09
CA ALA A 52 18.86 13.23 -10.48
C ALA A 52 19.99 14.04 -11.14
N THR A 53 20.94 14.51 -10.30
CA THR A 53 22.19 15.06 -10.79
C THR A 53 23.02 13.95 -11.47
N PRO A 54 24.05 14.27 -12.29
CA PRO A 54 24.88 13.23 -12.89
C PRO A 54 25.50 12.26 -11.89
N ALA A 55 25.87 12.74 -10.69
CA ALA A 55 26.42 11.89 -9.64
C ALA A 55 25.38 10.93 -9.03
N GLU A 56 24.13 11.36 -8.93
CA GLU A 56 23.02 10.61 -8.32
C GLU A 56 22.32 9.69 -9.32
N ALA A 57 22.36 10.00 -10.61
CA ALA A 57 21.59 9.34 -11.64
C ALA A 57 21.81 7.81 -11.71
N PRO A 58 23.04 7.28 -11.66
CA PRO A 58 23.22 5.82 -11.71
C PRO A 58 22.46 5.07 -10.62
N LEU A 59 22.52 5.55 -9.37
CA LEU A 59 21.81 4.92 -8.27
C LEU A 59 20.29 5.11 -8.39
N ALA A 60 19.83 6.30 -8.77
CA ALA A 60 18.41 6.58 -8.94
C ALA A 60 17.77 5.69 -10.02
N HIS A 61 18.44 5.48 -11.13
CA HIS A 61 17.97 4.60 -12.21
C HIS A 61 18.01 3.12 -11.79
N GLN A 62 19.04 2.70 -11.06
CA GLN A 62 19.09 1.34 -10.54
C GLN A 62 17.94 1.08 -9.54
N ARG A 63 17.64 2.05 -8.67
CA ARG A 63 16.52 1.95 -7.73
C ARG A 63 15.16 1.86 -8.44
N LEU A 64 14.99 2.57 -9.55
CA LEU A 64 13.78 2.44 -10.37
C LEU A 64 13.61 1.00 -10.87
N LEU A 65 14.66 0.42 -11.42
CA LEU A 65 14.64 -0.95 -11.93
C LEU A 65 14.41 -1.97 -10.79
N ASP A 66 15.10 -1.82 -9.67
CA ASP A 66 14.94 -2.69 -8.51
C ASP A 66 13.51 -2.64 -7.97
N THR A 67 12.89 -1.45 -7.95
CA THR A 67 11.50 -1.26 -7.53
C THR A 67 10.54 -1.97 -8.48
N GLN A 68 10.73 -1.85 -9.79
CA GLN A 68 9.91 -2.56 -10.77
C GLN A 68 9.99 -4.08 -10.57
N GLN A 69 11.18 -4.62 -10.33
CA GLN A 69 11.39 -6.05 -10.10
C GLN A 69 10.74 -6.50 -8.79
N MET A 70 10.82 -5.69 -7.74
CA MET A 70 10.15 -5.99 -6.46
C MET A 70 8.63 -6.01 -6.63
N LEU A 71 8.05 -5.01 -7.29
CA LEU A 71 6.61 -4.93 -7.51
C LEU A 71 6.07 -6.11 -8.33
N ALA A 72 6.87 -6.64 -9.24
CA ALA A 72 6.49 -7.79 -10.06
C ALA A 72 6.28 -9.08 -9.25
N GLN A 73 6.75 -9.15 -8.01
CA GLN A 73 6.55 -10.31 -7.13
C GLN A 73 5.17 -10.33 -6.47
N PHE A 74 4.45 -9.22 -6.49
CA PHE A 74 3.16 -9.08 -5.81
C PHE A 74 1.99 -9.30 -6.76
N HIS A 75 0.92 -9.87 -6.22
CA HIS A 75 -0.38 -9.73 -6.85
C HIS A 75 -0.84 -8.28 -6.76
N ILE A 76 -1.33 -7.73 -7.86
CA ILE A 76 -1.83 -6.35 -7.92
C ILE A 76 -3.34 -6.37 -8.00
N VAL A 77 -4.00 -5.71 -7.07
CA VAL A 77 -5.44 -5.46 -7.13
C VAL A 77 -5.66 -4.16 -7.89
N VAL A 78 -6.42 -4.24 -8.97
CA VAL A 78 -6.67 -3.11 -9.87
C VAL A 78 -7.87 -2.31 -9.37
N PHE A 79 -7.77 -0.98 -9.44
CA PHE A 79 -8.90 -0.08 -9.18
C PHE A 79 -9.92 -0.22 -10.33
N ASP A 80 -11.03 -0.89 -10.07
CA ASP A 80 -12.06 -1.22 -11.06
C ASP A 80 -13.31 -0.32 -10.93
N VAL A 81 -14.35 -0.65 -11.70
CA VAL A 81 -15.62 0.12 -11.71
C VAL A 81 -16.29 0.09 -10.33
N ALA A 82 -16.28 -1.03 -9.64
CA ALA A 82 -16.83 -1.15 -8.29
C ALA A 82 -16.10 -0.22 -7.32
N CYS A 83 -14.78 -0.12 -7.42
CA CYS A 83 -13.98 0.82 -6.64
C CYS A 83 -14.37 2.27 -6.94
N ALA A 84 -14.60 2.61 -8.21
CA ALA A 84 -15.00 3.95 -8.62
C ALA A 84 -16.36 4.35 -8.01
N THR A 85 -17.31 3.44 -7.95
CA THR A 85 -18.62 3.66 -7.35
C THR A 85 -18.51 3.96 -5.84
N VAL A 86 -17.70 3.16 -5.13
CA VAL A 86 -17.44 3.39 -3.70
C VAL A 86 -16.70 4.70 -3.48
N MET A 87 -15.71 5.00 -4.34
CA MET A 87 -14.92 6.24 -4.27
C MET A 87 -15.80 7.49 -4.40
N ALA A 88 -16.76 7.49 -5.33
CA ALA A 88 -17.67 8.60 -5.50
C ALA A 88 -18.46 8.89 -4.22
N ARG A 89 -18.91 7.85 -3.54
CA ARG A 89 -19.61 7.97 -2.25
C ARG A 89 -18.69 8.48 -1.14
N LEU A 90 -17.46 7.96 -1.03
CA LEU A 90 -16.51 8.41 -0.02
C LEU A 90 -16.12 9.88 -0.22
N ARG A 91 -15.97 10.34 -1.45
CA ARG A 91 -15.67 11.75 -1.73
C ARG A 91 -16.77 12.70 -1.29
N GLN A 92 -18.02 12.31 -1.36
CA GLN A 92 -19.15 13.10 -0.85
C GLN A 92 -19.13 13.22 0.67
N GLN A 93 -18.70 12.16 1.37
CA GLN A 93 -18.66 12.12 2.83
C GLN A 93 -17.40 12.78 3.42
N HIS A 94 -16.29 12.84 2.69
CA HIS A 94 -14.96 13.24 3.18
C HIS A 94 -14.31 14.32 2.31
N ARG A 95 -15.05 15.36 1.91
CA ARG A 95 -14.64 16.36 0.91
C ARG A 95 -13.35 17.13 1.23
N ARG A 96 -12.93 17.27 2.50
CA ARG A 96 -11.87 18.21 2.90
C ARG A 96 -10.73 17.62 3.71
N ARG A 97 -10.77 16.33 4.10
CA ARG A 97 -9.87 15.80 5.13
C ARG A 97 -8.95 14.66 4.68
N LYS A 98 -9.18 14.11 3.49
CA LYS A 98 -8.43 12.93 3.03
C LYS A 98 -7.71 13.23 1.73
N ARG A 99 -6.49 12.73 1.63
CA ARG A 99 -5.77 12.70 0.37
C ARG A 99 -6.54 11.84 -0.62
N TYR A 100 -6.52 12.21 -1.89
CA TYR A 100 -7.23 11.50 -2.93
C TYR A 100 -6.80 10.02 -3.02
N ALA A 101 -5.48 9.77 -2.95
CA ALA A 101 -4.95 8.41 -2.98
C ALA A 101 -5.42 7.57 -1.78
N ASP A 102 -5.51 8.16 -0.58
CA ASP A 102 -5.99 7.45 0.62
C ASP A 102 -7.46 7.05 0.47
N LEU A 103 -8.29 7.90 -0.12
CA LEU A 103 -9.69 7.56 -0.44
C LEU A 103 -9.78 6.47 -1.52
N MET A 104 -8.90 6.48 -2.51
CA MET A 104 -8.85 5.42 -3.52
C MET A 104 -8.53 4.08 -2.88
N ILE A 105 -7.54 4.03 -2.01
CA ILE A 105 -7.18 2.80 -1.28
C ILE A 105 -8.35 2.31 -0.42
N ALA A 106 -8.99 3.22 0.33
CA ALA A 106 -10.16 2.88 1.13
C ALA A 106 -11.31 2.33 0.27
N ALA A 107 -11.55 2.92 -0.90
CA ALA A 107 -12.56 2.43 -1.84
C ALA A 107 -12.26 1.02 -2.33
N MET A 108 -10.99 0.71 -2.60
CA MET A 108 -10.57 -0.63 -3.01
C MET A 108 -10.77 -1.66 -1.89
N VAL A 109 -10.43 -1.28 -0.66
CA VAL A 109 -10.62 -2.14 0.53
C VAL A 109 -12.10 -2.46 0.73
N LEU A 110 -12.96 -1.45 0.66
CA LEU A 110 -14.41 -1.62 0.84
C LEU A 110 -15.04 -2.41 -0.29
N ALA A 111 -14.74 -2.07 -1.54
CA ALA A 111 -15.35 -2.72 -2.70
C ALA A 111 -14.97 -4.21 -2.80
N GLY A 112 -13.75 -4.56 -2.46
CA GLY A 112 -13.25 -5.93 -2.52
C GLY A 112 -13.31 -6.69 -1.19
N GLN A 113 -13.82 -6.08 -0.13
CA GLN A 113 -13.85 -6.66 1.22
C GLN A 113 -12.47 -7.15 1.69
N HIS A 114 -11.44 -6.34 1.41
CA HIS A 114 -10.07 -6.63 1.82
C HIS A 114 -9.77 -6.15 3.24
N ILE A 115 -8.57 -6.42 3.71
CA ILE A 115 -8.02 -5.84 4.94
C ILE A 115 -6.85 -4.96 4.54
N LEU A 116 -6.87 -3.70 4.96
CA LEU A 116 -5.76 -2.79 4.76
C LEU A 116 -4.72 -3.00 5.86
N VAL A 117 -3.50 -3.32 5.46
CA VAL A 117 -2.36 -3.36 6.37
C VAL A 117 -1.68 -2.00 6.32
N THR A 118 -1.74 -1.29 7.43
CA THR A 118 -1.21 0.07 7.55
C THR A 118 -0.69 0.32 8.97
N ARG A 119 0.33 1.13 9.08
CA ARG A 119 0.81 1.63 10.38
C ARG A 119 -0.09 2.74 10.93
N ASN A 120 -0.80 3.44 10.06
CA ASN A 120 -1.60 4.62 10.39
C ASN A 120 -3.10 4.28 10.51
N ARG A 121 -3.46 3.30 11.35
CA ARG A 121 -4.86 2.91 11.54
C ARG A 121 -5.74 4.07 11.97
N THR A 122 -5.24 4.95 12.84
CA THR A 122 -5.99 6.11 13.34
C THR A 122 -6.44 7.05 12.23
N ASP A 123 -5.67 7.15 11.14
CA ASP A 123 -6.02 8.00 10.00
C ASP A 123 -7.12 7.37 9.11
N CYS A 124 -7.43 6.10 9.31
CA CYS A 124 -8.35 5.34 8.48
C CYS A 124 -9.67 4.98 9.18
N VAL A 125 -9.78 5.15 10.51
CA VAL A 125 -10.94 4.69 11.29
C VAL A 125 -12.25 5.40 10.93
N ASP A 126 -12.19 6.56 10.32
CA ASP A 126 -13.35 7.30 9.86
C ASP A 126 -13.88 6.83 8.49
N VAL A 127 -13.10 6.06 7.74
CA VAL A 127 -13.48 5.54 6.42
C VAL A 127 -13.55 4.02 6.37
N LEU A 128 -12.81 3.30 7.22
CA LEU A 128 -12.77 1.85 7.25
C LEU A 128 -13.13 1.30 8.63
N PRO A 129 -13.93 0.21 8.72
CA PRO A 129 -14.18 -0.45 10.00
C PRO A 129 -12.90 -1.10 10.54
N ALA A 130 -12.81 -1.23 11.86
CA ALA A 130 -11.65 -1.82 12.53
C ALA A 130 -11.35 -3.24 12.04
N THR A 131 -12.37 -3.99 11.62
CA THR A 131 -12.23 -5.35 11.07
C THR A 131 -11.50 -5.40 9.72
N GLN A 132 -11.40 -4.26 9.03
CA GLN A 132 -10.69 -4.13 7.76
C GLN A 132 -9.37 -3.37 7.89
N LEU A 133 -8.85 -3.22 9.12
CA LEU A 133 -7.57 -2.58 9.41
C LEU A 133 -6.67 -3.52 10.20
N ALA A 134 -5.39 -3.58 9.84
CA ALA A 134 -4.36 -4.33 10.57
C ALA A 134 -3.05 -3.56 10.57
N ASN A 135 -2.27 -3.70 11.64
CA ASN A 135 -0.92 -3.12 11.73
C ASN A 135 0.09 -4.25 11.94
N TRP A 136 0.84 -4.56 10.91
CA TRP A 136 1.87 -5.61 10.96
C TRP A 136 3.26 -5.10 11.34
N ILE A 137 3.36 -3.83 11.70
CA ILE A 137 4.62 -3.19 12.11
C ILE A 137 4.71 -3.08 13.63
N ASP A 138 3.69 -2.51 14.27
CA ASP A 138 3.71 -2.22 15.70
C ASP A 138 3.03 -3.32 16.53
N ASP A 139 2.10 -4.07 15.94
CA ASP A 139 1.38 -5.15 16.60
C ASP A 139 1.96 -6.50 16.19
N PRO A 140 2.82 -7.15 17.01
CA PRO A 140 3.33 -8.47 16.68
C PRO A 140 2.18 -9.50 16.64
N PRO A 141 2.28 -10.54 15.78
CA PRO A 141 1.26 -11.57 15.76
C PRO A 141 1.26 -12.34 17.09
N ASP A 142 0.06 -12.70 17.55
CA ASP A 142 -0.09 -13.44 18.80
C ASP A 142 0.81 -14.68 18.84
N ALA A 143 1.44 -14.91 19.99
CA ALA A 143 2.23 -16.09 20.24
C ALA A 143 1.28 -17.29 20.38
N SER A 144 1.08 -18.03 19.30
CA SER A 144 0.29 -19.26 19.31
C SER A 144 1.14 -20.46 19.01
#